data_450efc53db88764506cbbc5eb0d03d75
#
_entry.id   450efc53db88764506cbbc5eb0d03d75
#
_cell.length_a   1.000
_cell.length_b   1.000
_cell.length_c   1.000
_cell.angle_alpha   90.00
_cell.angle_beta   90.00
_cell.angle_gamma   90.00
#
_symmetry.space_group_name_H-M   'P 1'
#
loop_
_entity.id
_entity.type
_entity.pdbx_description
1 polymer ?
#
loop_
_entity_poly.entity_id
_entity_poly.type
_entity_poly.pdbx_seq_one_letter_code
_entity_poly.pdbx_strand_id
1 'polypeptide(L)'
;PYLLQAVIIAAGLDGIRTQADPGKRHDIDMYAEGHKVRGAPKLPLNMLDALRAYNRDKELKEMMGEEFSAAFLKLKHQEWNEFVSHFSTWERENTLDI
;
A
#
# COMPACT_ATOMS: atom_id res chain seq x y z
N PRO A 1 0.05 0.68 -14.70
CA PRO A 1 -1.30 0.07 -14.57
C PRO A 1 -1.26 -1.46 -14.51
N TYR A 2 -0.35 -2.12 -15.25
CA TYR A 2 -0.29 -3.59 -15.32
C TYR A 2 0.05 -4.26 -13.97
N LEU A 3 0.90 -3.67 -13.16
CA LEU A 3 1.28 -4.21 -11.85
C LEU A 3 0.09 -4.23 -10.87
N LEU A 4 -0.78 -3.24 -10.93
CA LEU A 4 -1.99 -3.22 -10.10
C LEU A 4 -2.89 -4.42 -10.41
N GLN A 5 -3.11 -4.71 -11.69
CA GLN A 5 -3.91 -5.87 -12.12
C GLN A 5 -3.26 -7.18 -11.68
N ALA A 6 -1.95 -7.32 -11.84
CA ALA A 6 -1.22 -8.51 -11.42
C ALA A 6 -1.35 -8.75 -9.91
N VAL A 7 -1.19 -7.72 -9.10
CA VAL A 7 -1.34 -7.80 -7.63
C VAL A 7 -2.77 -8.16 -7.22
N ILE A 8 -3.78 -7.57 -7.85
CA ILE A 8 -5.19 -7.90 -7.55
C ILE A 8 -5.49 -9.36 -7.90
N ILE A 9 -5.00 -9.86 -9.04
CA ILE A 9 -5.17 -11.26 -9.43
C ILE A 9 -4.44 -12.18 -8.47
N ALA A 10 -3.19 -11.87 -8.11
CA ALA A 10 -2.40 -12.64 -7.16
C ALA A 10 -3.11 -12.75 -5.80
N ALA A 11 -3.55 -11.63 -5.23
CA ALA A 11 -4.27 -11.60 -3.96
C ALA A 11 -5.61 -12.35 -4.04
N GLY A 12 -6.34 -12.23 -5.16
CA GLY A 12 -7.59 -12.97 -5.38
C GLY A 12 -7.38 -14.49 -5.45
N LEU A 13 -6.34 -14.92 -6.16
CA LEU A 13 -5.99 -16.35 -6.24
C LEU A 13 -5.55 -16.90 -4.89
N ASP A 14 -4.80 -16.12 -4.10
CA ASP A 14 -4.43 -16.51 -2.75
C ASP A 14 -5.66 -16.65 -1.85
N GLY A 15 -6.59 -15.69 -1.89
CA GLY A 15 -7.84 -15.77 -1.15
C GLY A 15 -8.67 -17.01 -1.49
N ILE A 16 -8.73 -17.40 -2.77
CA ILE A 16 -9.40 -18.64 -3.21
C ILE A 16 -8.66 -19.86 -2.70
N ARG A 17 -7.33 -19.91 -2.84
CA ARG A 17 -6.48 -21.04 -2.43
C ARG A 17 -6.56 -21.28 -0.93
N THR A 18 -6.57 -20.22 -0.14
CA THR A 18 -6.61 -20.28 1.32
C THR A 18 -8.03 -20.35 1.89
N GLN A 19 -9.05 -20.27 1.01
CA GLN A 19 -10.46 -20.19 1.41
C GLN A 19 -10.70 -19.06 2.43
N ALA A 20 -10.06 -17.90 2.18
CA ALA A 20 -10.13 -16.75 3.08
C ALA A 20 -11.58 -16.26 3.26
N ASP A 21 -11.99 -16.09 4.51
CA ASP A 21 -13.28 -15.50 4.84
C ASP A 21 -13.21 -13.98 4.57
N PRO A 22 -14.03 -13.43 3.66
CA PRO A 22 -14.06 -11.99 3.41
C PRO A 22 -14.59 -11.16 4.59
N GLY A 23 -15.10 -11.80 5.62
CA GLY A 23 -15.67 -11.16 6.79
C GLY A 23 -17.08 -10.60 6.55
N LYS A 24 -17.51 -9.73 7.46
CA LYS A 24 -18.85 -9.14 7.41
C LYS A 24 -19.00 -8.18 6.22
N ARG A 25 -20.03 -8.39 5.44
CA ARG A 25 -20.43 -7.43 4.40
C ARG A 25 -20.88 -6.10 4.99
N HIS A 26 -20.44 -5.01 4.40
CA HIS A 26 -20.85 -3.66 4.78
C HIS A 26 -21.71 -3.03 3.68
N ASP A 27 -23.00 -2.94 3.91
CA ASP A 27 -23.99 -2.33 3.00
C ASP A 27 -24.25 -0.87 3.40
N ILE A 28 -23.21 -0.07 3.45
CA ILE A 28 -23.25 1.35 3.81
C ILE A 28 -22.50 2.19 2.76
N ASP A 29 -22.81 3.47 2.72
CA ASP A 29 -21.97 4.41 1.97
C ASP A 29 -20.62 4.60 2.70
N MET A 30 -19.59 3.95 2.16
CA MET A 30 -18.26 3.98 2.75
C MET A 30 -17.61 5.39 2.73
N TYR A 31 -18.03 6.29 1.85
CA TYR A 31 -17.56 7.67 1.84
C TYR A 31 -18.14 8.46 3.02
N ALA A 32 -19.45 8.34 3.25
CA ALA A 32 -20.13 9.06 4.31
C ALA A 32 -19.96 8.37 5.68
N GLU A 33 -20.01 7.05 5.73
CA GLU A 33 -20.14 6.28 6.95
C GLU A 33 -18.97 5.34 7.26
N GLY A 34 -17.94 5.28 6.40
CA GLY A 34 -16.78 4.40 6.57
C GLY A 34 -16.04 4.57 7.91
N HIS A 35 -16.10 5.77 8.48
CA HIS A 35 -15.53 6.05 9.81
C HIS A 35 -16.22 5.28 10.97
N LYS A 36 -17.44 4.79 10.75
CA LYS A 36 -18.21 3.98 11.73
C LYS A 36 -17.77 2.51 11.72
N VAL A 37 -17.08 2.05 10.67
CA VAL A 37 -16.59 0.67 10.57
C VAL A 37 -15.40 0.50 11.49
N ARG A 38 -15.58 -0.28 12.55
CA ARG A 38 -14.51 -0.58 13.52
C ARG A 38 -13.79 -1.87 13.12
N GLY A 39 -12.47 -1.89 13.32
CA GLY A 39 -11.66 -3.09 13.10
C GLY A 39 -11.28 -3.37 11.66
N ALA A 40 -11.74 -2.59 10.69
CA ALA A 40 -11.27 -2.70 9.31
C ALA A 40 -9.84 -2.18 9.19
N PRO A 41 -8.92 -2.93 8.56
CA PRO A 41 -7.58 -2.44 8.27
C PRO A 41 -7.67 -1.24 7.32
N LYS A 42 -6.84 -0.24 7.57
CA LYS A 42 -6.76 0.95 6.71
C LYS A 42 -5.65 0.77 5.68
N LEU A 43 -5.86 1.32 4.50
CA LEU A 43 -4.80 1.43 3.51
C LEU A 43 -3.66 2.32 4.03
N PRO A 44 -2.42 2.04 3.62
CA PRO A 44 -1.29 2.90 3.96
C PRO A 44 -1.54 4.35 3.51
N LEU A 45 -1.14 5.31 4.35
CA LEU A 45 -1.36 6.73 4.08
C LEU A 45 -0.31 7.35 3.14
N ASN A 46 0.83 6.69 2.99
CA ASN A 46 1.94 7.17 2.17
C ASN A 46 2.69 6.00 1.53
N MET A 47 3.56 6.33 0.59
CA MET A 47 4.32 5.33 -0.16
C MET A 47 5.25 4.50 0.73
N LEU A 48 5.91 5.10 1.72
CA LEU A 48 6.83 4.36 2.60
C LEU A 48 6.10 3.28 3.40
N ASP A 49 4.92 3.59 3.93
CA ASP A 49 4.13 2.60 4.68
C ASP A 49 3.58 1.50 3.78
N ALA A 50 3.23 1.83 2.53
CA ALA A 50 2.86 0.84 1.51
C ALA A 50 4.05 -0.09 1.19
N LEU A 51 5.25 0.45 1.00
CA LEU A 51 6.46 -0.33 0.76
C LEU A 51 6.81 -1.23 1.95
N ARG A 52 6.65 -0.72 3.17
CA ARG A 52 6.85 -1.52 4.40
C ARG A 52 5.84 -2.67 4.50
N ALA A 53 4.58 -2.43 4.14
CA ALA A 53 3.55 -3.47 4.10
C ALA A 53 3.89 -4.53 3.06
N TYR A 54 4.21 -4.12 1.82
CA TYR A 54 4.61 -5.04 0.76
C TYR A 54 5.85 -5.86 1.13
N ASN A 55 6.88 -5.23 1.74
CA ASN A 55 8.09 -5.93 2.13
C ASN A 55 7.86 -7.03 3.20
N ARG A 56 6.84 -6.87 4.04
CA ARG A 56 6.45 -7.85 5.06
C ARG A 56 5.60 -9.00 4.52
N ASP A 57 4.91 -8.78 3.41
CA ASP A 57 4.05 -9.77 2.78
C ASP A 57 4.88 -10.75 1.95
N LYS A 58 5.18 -11.91 2.55
CA LYS A 58 5.99 -12.94 1.92
C LYS A 58 5.25 -13.61 0.77
N GLU A 59 3.99 -13.93 0.98
CA GLU A 59 3.13 -14.61 0.02
C GLU A 59 3.00 -13.79 -1.26
N LEU A 60 2.70 -12.50 -1.14
CA LEU A 60 2.59 -11.62 -2.30
C LEU A 60 3.92 -11.46 -3.03
N LYS A 61 5.04 -11.33 -2.31
CA LYS A 61 6.37 -11.26 -2.94
C LYS A 61 6.73 -12.51 -3.72
N GLU A 62 6.42 -13.69 -3.16
CA GLU A 62 6.62 -14.96 -3.83
C GLU A 62 5.78 -15.07 -5.10
N MET A 63 4.50 -14.71 -5.04
CA MET A 63 3.58 -14.72 -6.19
C MET A 63 3.98 -13.74 -7.28
N MET A 64 4.51 -12.58 -6.93
CA MET A 64 5.02 -11.58 -7.88
C MET A 64 6.43 -11.90 -8.41
N GLY A 65 7.13 -12.81 -7.75
CA GLY A 65 8.53 -13.15 -8.00
C GLY A 65 9.48 -12.37 -7.10
N GLU A 66 10.37 -13.09 -6.42
CA GLU A 66 11.27 -12.48 -5.43
C GLU A 66 12.26 -11.48 -6.04
N GLU A 67 12.83 -11.80 -7.20
CA GLU A 67 13.74 -10.92 -7.91
C GLU A 67 13.05 -9.62 -8.33
N PHE A 68 11.84 -9.72 -8.91
CA PHE A 68 11.02 -8.56 -9.24
C PHE A 68 10.72 -7.73 -8.00
N SER A 69 10.28 -8.38 -6.90
CA SER A 69 9.92 -7.71 -5.66
C SER A 69 11.09 -6.95 -5.04
N ALA A 70 12.28 -7.54 -5.05
CA ALA A 70 13.50 -6.90 -4.58
C ALA A 70 13.87 -5.67 -5.42
N ALA A 71 13.83 -5.80 -6.74
CA ALA A 71 14.12 -4.69 -7.66
C ALA A 71 13.09 -3.56 -7.53
N PHE A 72 11.81 -3.91 -7.45
CA PHE A 72 10.71 -2.95 -7.27
C PHE A 72 10.85 -2.18 -5.95
N LEU A 73 11.06 -2.88 -4.83
CA LEU A 73 11.26 -2.25 -3.53
C LEU A 73 12.46 -1.31 -3.52
N LYS A 74 13.58 -1.74 -4.11
CA LYS A 74 14.79 -0.91 -4.21
C LYS A 74 14.51 0.39 -5.00
N LEU A 75 13.88 0.27 -6.17
CA LEU A 75 13.53 1.42 -7.01
C LEU A 75 12.58 2.38 -6.27
N LYS A 76 11.53 1.85 -5.66
CA LYS A 76 10.53 2.67 -4.98
C LYS A 76 11.03 3.31 -3.68
N HIS A 77 11.95 2.67 -2.98
CA HIS A 77 12.65 3.32 -1.86
C HIS A 77 13.55 4.46 -2.32
N GLN A 78 14.20 4.33 -3.48
CA GLN A 78 14.96 5.42 -4.05
C GLN A 78 14.05 6.60 -4.41
N GLU A 79 12.94 6.35 -5.12
CA GLU A 79 11.95 7.40 -5.43
C GLU A 79 11.42 8.09 -4.17
N TRP A 80 11.16 7.32 -3.09
CA TRP A 80 10.74 7.89 -1.81
C TRP A 80 11.81 8.80 -1.21
N ASN A 81 13.08 8.37 -1.21
CA ASN A 81 14.18 9.16 -0.68
C ASN A 81 14.38 10.46 -1.48
N GLU A 82 14.24 10.40 -2.79
CA GLU A 82 14.28 11.59 -3.65
C GLU A 82 13.14 12.54 -3.33
N PHE A 83 11.92 12.02 -3.17
CA PHE A 83 10.74 12.79 -2.81
C PHE A 83 10.90 13.51 -1.47
N VAL A 84 11.32 12.79 -0.42
CA VAL A 84 11.47 13.41 0.93
C VAL A 84 12.68 14.34 1.05
N SER A 85 13.63 14.23 0.12
CA SER A 85 14.76 15.17 0.04
C SER A 85 14.39 16.47 -0.68
N HIS A 86 13.25 16.49 -1.36
CA HIS A 86 12.79 17.67 -2.07
C HIS A 86 12.06 18.61 -1.13
N PHE A 87 12.59 19.81 -0.98
CA PHE A 87 12.00 20.85 -0.16
C PHE A 87 10.86 21.55 -0.92
N SER A 88 9.63 21.31 -0.50
CA SER A 88 8.44 21.92 -1.14
C SER A 88 8.32 23.43 -0.81
N THR A 89 7.60 24.15 -1.67
CA THR A 89 7.28 25.55 -1.41
C THR A 89 6.52 25.72 -0.09
N TRP A 90 5.59 24.82 0.19
CA TRP A 90 4.82 24.84 1.43
C TRP A 90 5.72 24.68 2.68
N GLU A 91 6.69 23.75 2.65
CA GLU A 91 7.64 23.57 3.75
C GLU A 91 8.50 24.83 3.94
N ARG A 92 8.98 25.41 2.84
CA ARG A 92 9.75 26.67 2.91
C ARG A 92 8.98 27.81 3.54
N GLU A 93 7.68 27.92 3.25
CA GLU A 93 6.82 29.01 3.76
C GLU A 93 6.35 28.75 5.20
N ASN A 94 6.31 27.50 5.66
CA ASN A 94 5.72 27.16 6.95
C ASN A 94 6.69 26.60 7.99
N THR A 95 7.95 26.31 7.63
CA THR A 95 8.89 25.66 8.54
C THR A 95 10.24 26.37 8.71
N LEU A 96 10.57 27.36 7.87
CA LEU A 96 11.86 28.06 7.94
C LEU A 96 11.88 29.26 8.89
N ASP A 97 10.74 29.73 9.33
CA ASP A 97 10.61 30.90 10.23
C ASP A 97 10.35 30.47 11.70
N ILE A 98 10.92 29.35 12.13
CA ILE A 98 10.83 28.90 13.53
C ILE A 98 12.09 29.29 14.28
#